data_1f2fe1e84ed10591f1deb59fadf04acf
#
_entry.id   1f2fe1e84ed10591f1deb59fadf04acf
#
_cell.length_a   1.000
_cell.length_b   1.000
_cell.length_c   1.000
_cell.angle_alpha   90.00
_cell.angle_beta   90.00
_cell.angle_gamma   90.00
#
_symmetry.space_group_name_H-M   'P 1'
#
loop_
_entity.id
_entity.type
_entity.pdbx_description
1 polymer ?
#
loop_
_entity_poly.entity_id
_entity_poly.type
_entity_poly.pdbx_seq_one_letter_code
_entity_poly.pdbx_strand_id
1 'polypeptide(L)'
;MRRLSVIAIAVSAAITLASVSAFAQAPAPAAPPPAPPPYGEPITLEQAKKVAAAAEAEAKKLNLNDAIAIVEPNGQLVYFQKMDGTQYGGFNVALDKATSSALFRRPTTAFDAGLKAGATYLLQLRGANAVPGGVPIVINGKLIGGIGISGGNGAEDNQVAIAGAAGLK
;
A
#
# COMPACT_ATOMS: atom_id res chain seq x y z
N MET A 1 -30.25 -90.26 30.56
CA MET A 1 -30.17 -89.28 29.45
C MET A 1 -30.31 -87.88 30.07
N ARG A 2 -29.19 -87.18 30.27
CA ARG A 2 -29.14 -85.85 30.87
C ARG A 2 -28.78 -84.83 29.76
N ARG A 3 -29.67 -83.92 29.49
CA ARG A 3 -29.41 -82.81 28.54
C ARG A 3 -28.73 -81.69 29.29
N LEU A 4 -27.53 -81.35 28.86
CA LEU A 4 -26.77 -80.12 29.30
C LEU A 4 -27.29 -78.94 28.46
N SER A 5 -27.84 -77.95 29.13
CA SER A 5 -28.15 -76.64 28.53
C SER A 5 -26.88 -75.72 28.69
N VAL A 6 -26.39 -75.27 27.55
CA VAL A 6 -25.31 -74.26 27.51
C VAL A 6 -25.96 -72.89 27.52
N ILE A 7 -25.68 -72.09 28.54
CA ILE A 7 -26.05 -70.66 28.63
C ILE A 7 -24.93 -69.83 27.95
N ALA A 8 -25.29 -69.23 26.85
CA ALA A 8 -24.42 -68.26 26.20
C ALA A 8 -24.63 -66.86 26.84
N ILE A 9 -23.54 -66.34 27.47
CA ILE A 9 -23.49 -64.96 28.01
C ILE A 9 -23.02 -64.03 26.88
N ALA A 10 -23.91 -63.19 26.37
CA ALA A 10 -23.55 -62.13 25.43
C ALA A 10 -22.99 -60.91 26.21
N VAL A 11 -21.75 -60.60 26.09
CA VAL A 11 -21.11 -59.38 26.60
C VAL A 11 -21.25 -58.29 25.55
N SER A 12 -22.16 -57.37 25.77
CA SER A 12 -22.32 -56.15 24.94
C SER A 12 -21.31 -55.09 25.36
N ALA A 13 -20.27 -54.88 24.56
CA ALA A 13 -19.34 -53.78 24.75
C ALA A 13 -19.97 -52.50 24.16
N ALA A 14 -20.35 -51.57 25.01
CA ALA A 14 -20.78 -50.23 24.64
C ALA A 14 -19.55 -49.37 24.34
N ILE A 15 -19.31 -49.08 23.05
CA ILE A 15 -18.28 -48.13 22.63
C ILE A 15 -18.86 -46.73 22.72
N THR A 16 -18.48 -45.97 23.73
CA THR A 16 -18.80 -44.54 23.84
C THR A 16 -17.84 -43.74 22.92
N LEU A 17 -18.37 -43.25 21.78
CA LEU A 17 -17.65 -42.28 20.96
C LEU A 17 -17.62 -40.92 21.70
N ALA A 18 -16.49 -40.56 22.25
CA ALA A 18 -16.22 -39.20 22.72
C ALA A 18 -16.02 -38.29 21.52
N SER A 19 -17.01 -37.46 21.19
CA SER A 19 -16.92 -36.41 20.18
C SER A 19 -15.98 -35.30 20.70
N VAL A 20 -14.74 -35.27 20.27
CA VAL A 20 -13.84 -34.15 20.53
C VAL A 20 -14.25 -33.00 19.61
N SER A 21 -15.00 -32.04 20.14
CA SER A 21 -15.30 -30.79 19.44
C SER A 21 -14.02 -30.00 19.33
N ALA A 22 -13.38 -30.03 18.15
CA ALA A 22 -12.26 -29.13 17.83
C ALA A 22 -12.82 -27.70 17.77
N PHE A 23 -12.61 -26.93 18.83
CA PHE A 23 -12.81 -25.49 18.78
C PHE A 23 -11.79 -24.91 17.78
N ALA A 24 -12.26 -24.53 16.59
CA ALA A 24 -11.46 -23.79 15.64
C ALA A 24 -11.04 -22.47 16.30
N GLN A 25 -9.75 -22.37 16.63
CA GLN A 25 -9.18 -21.17 17.21
C GLN A 25 -9.32 -20.03 16.21
N ALA A 26 -10.02 -18.97 16.58
CA ALA A 26 -10.13 -17.77 15.73
C ALA A 26 -8.74 -17.29 15.33
N PRO A 27 -8.53 -16.85 14.07
CA PRO A 27 -7.23 -16.32 13.65
C PRO A 27 -6.78 -15.22 14.62
N ALA A 28 -5.52 -15.26 15.04
CA ALA A 28 -4.96 -14.22 15.89
C ALA A 28 -5.12 -12.85 15.20
N PRO A 29 -5.43 -11.77 15.94
CA PRO A 29 -5.52 -10.43 15.37
C PRO A 29 -4.24 -10.11 14.58
N ALA A 30 -4.40 -9.60 13.36
CA ALA A 30 -3.25 -9.17 12.56
C ALA A 30 -2.45 -8.12 13.34
N ALA A 31 -1.11 -8.21 13.28
CA ALA A 31 -0.24 -7.22 13.91
C ALA A 31 -0.62 -5.81 13.41
N PRO A 32 -0.60 -4.79 14.30
CA PRO A 32 -0.88 -3.42 13.87
C PRO A 32 0.11 -3.00 12.78
N PRO A 33 -0.34 -2.22 11.77
CA PRO A 33 0.54 -1.73 10.72
C PRO A 33 1.69 -0.91 11.33
N PRO A 34 2.88 -0.90 10.71
CA PRO A 34 4.02 -0.14 11.21
C PRO A 34 3.67 1.35 11.29
N ALA A 35 4.20 2.02 12.31
CA ALA A 35 4.00 3.46 12.48
C ALA A 35 4.53 4.23 11.26
N PRO A 36 3.83 5.30 10.82
CA PRO A 36 4.31 6.12 9.70
C PRO A 36 5.67 6.77 10.06
N PRO A 37 6.58 6.94 9.07
CA PRO A 37 7.89 7.54 9.32
C PRO A 37 7.75 8.96 9.91
N PRO A 38 8.59 9.37 10.87
CA PRO A 38 8.60 10.74 11.35
C PRO A 38 9.04 11.69 10.24
N TYR A 39 8.66 12.97 10.33
CA TYR A 39 9.14 13.99 9.42
C TYR A 39 10.63 14.27 9.63
N GLY A 40 11.35 14.46 8.52
CA GLY A 40 12.75 14.91 8.47
C GLY A 40 12.85 16.31 7.89
N GLU A 41 14.10 16.71 7.59
CA GLU A 41 14.37 17.94 6.84
C GLU A 41 13.75 17.88 5.44
N PRO A 42 13.23 18.99 4.91
CA PRO A 42 12.66 19.03 3.57
C PRO A 42 13.66 18.60 2.49
N ILE A 43 13.15 17.92 1.47
CA ILE A 43 13.91 17.53 0.30
C ILE A 43 14.51 18.77 -0.40
N THR A 44 15.80 18.71 -0.73
CA THR A 44 16.44 19.77 -1.49
C THR A 44 16.09 19.69 -2.98
N LEU A 45 16.25 20.82 -3.71
CA LEU A 45 16.04 20.83 -5.17
C LEU A 45 16.93 19.81 -5.90
N GLU A 46 18.18 19.65 -5.47
CA GLU A 46 19.09 18.68 -6.09
C GLU A 46 18.66 17.24 -5.86
N GLN A 47 18.15 16.93 -4.67
CA GLN A 47 17.54 15.62 -4.39
C GLN A 47 16.28 15.41 -5.22
N ALA A 48 15.41 16.42 -5.32
CA ALA A 48 14.18 16.36 -6.11
C ALA A 48 14.47 16.08 -7.59
N LYS A 49 15.49 16.73 -8.18
CA LYS A 49 15.92 16.43 -9.55
C LYS A 49 16.41 15.00 -9.74
N LYS A 50 17.14 14.42 -8.77
CA LYS A 50 17.56 13.01 -8.82
C LYS A 50 16.36 12.06 -8.78
N VAL A 51 15.40 12.33 -7.89
CA VAL A 51 14.14 11.59 -7.79
C VAL A 51 13.38 11.65 -9.11
N ALA A 52 13.24 12.85 -9.70
CA ALA A 52 12.57 13.03 -10.98
C ALA A 52 13.25 12.28 -12.12
N ALA A 53 14.59 12.33 -12.20
CA ALA A 53 15.35 11.63 -13.22
C ALA A 53 15.18 10.10 -13.13
N ALA A 54 15.13 9.54 -11.91
CA ALA A 54 14.88 8.13 -11.70
C ALA A 54 13.45 7.73 -12.11
N ALA A 55 12.45 8.56 -11.79
CA ALA A 55 11.08 8.37 -12.22
C ALA A 55 10.94 8.43 -13.75
N GLU A 56 11.52 9.45 -14.39
CA GLU A 56 11.50 9.58 -15.85
C GLU A 56 12.16 8.38 -16.55
N ALA A 57 13.28 7.89 -16.00
CA ALA A 57 13.95 6.71 -16.56
C ALA A 57 13.05 5.46 -16.50
N GLU A 58 12.28 5.28 -15.44
CA GLU A 58 11.33 4.18 -15.33
C GLU A 58 10.11 4.37 -16.24
N ALA A 59 9.55 5.58 -16.31
CA ALA A 59 8.46 5.91 -17.22
C ALA A 59 8.82 5.60 -18.69
N LYS A 60 10.04 5.96 -19.10
CA LYS A 60 10.55 5.65 -20.46
C LYS A 60 10.63 4.15 -20.74
N LYS A 61 11.04 3.33 -19.78
CA LYS A 61 11.06 1.85 -19.92
C LYS A 61 9.66 1.28 -20.13
N LEU A 62 8.65 1.90 -19.51
CA LEU A 62 7.24 1.52 -19.64
C LEU A 62 6.54 2.16 -20.83
N ASN A 63 7.25 2.99 -21.63
CA ASN A 63 6.70 3.78 -22.73
C ASN A 63 5.56 4.73 -22.26
N LEU A 64 5.70 5.31 -21.07
CA LEU A 64 4.75 6.26 -20.50
C LEU A 64 5.24 7.70 -20.68
N ASN A 65 4.28 8.62 -20.80
CA ASN A 65 4.50 10.05 -20.80
C ASN A 65 3.88 10.66 -19.54
N ASP A 66 4.68 10.84 -18.51
CA ASP A 66 4.23 11.15 -17.16
C ASP A 66 4.41 12.63 -16.80
N ALA A 67 3.49 13.12 -15.96
CA ALA A 67 3.70 14.25 -15.08
C ALA A 67 4.32 13.74 -13.77
N ILE A 68 5.41 14.36 -13.32
CA ILE A 68 6.19 14.01 -12.14
C ILE A 68 6.19 15.22 -11.21
N ALA A 69 5.56 15.11 -10.05
CA ALA A 69 5.54 16.14 -9.03
C ALA A 69 6.32 15.68 -7.79
N ILE A 70 7.16 16.57 -7.22
CA ILE A 70 7.90 16.33 -5.99
C ILE A 70 7.64 17.48 -5.03
N VAL A 71 7.21 17.13 -3.82
CA VAL A 71 6.80 18.08 -2.78
C VAL A 71 7.62 17.90 -1.51
N GLU A 72 7.70 18.96 -0.70
CA GLU A 72 8.18 18.93 0.68
C GLU A 72 7.25 18.13 1.61
N PRO A 73 7.66 17.87 2.87
CA PRO A 73 6.80 17.19 3.85
C PRO A 73 5.46 17.89 4.12
N ASN A 74 5.41 19.22 3.95
CA ASN A 74 4.19 20.05 4.10
C ASN A 74 3.32 20.08 2.83
N GLY A 75 3.71 19.39 1.75
CA GLY A 75 2.98 19.34 0.48
C GLY A 75 3.31 20.46 -0.50
N GLN A 76 4.23 21.38 -0.18
CA GLN A 76 4.65 22.44 -1.11
C GLN A 76 5.50 21.88 -2.24
N LEU A 77 5.23 22.34 -3.47
CA LEU A 77 5.94 21.89 -4.68
C LEU A 77 7.39 22.37 -4.68
N VAL A 78 8.32 21.43 -4.85
CA VAL A 78 9.76 21.67 -5.02
C VAL A 78 10.18 21.56 -6.48
N TYR A 79 9.68 20.51 -7.15
CA TYR A 79 10.04 20.23 -8.54
C TYR A 79 8.86 19.61 -9.29
N PHE A 80 8.71 20.03 -10.53
CA PHE A 80 7.72 19.47 -11.44
C PHE A 80 8.31 19.27 -12.83
N GLN A 81 8.04 18.11 -13.41
CA GLN A 81 8.39 17.79 -14.79
C GLN A 81 7.19 17.21 -15.52
N LYS A 82 6.91 17.74 -16.69
CA LYS A 82 5.92 17.21 -17.62
C LYS A 82 6.64 16.67 -18.84
N MET A 83 6.55 15.36 -19.07
CA MET A 83 7.10 14.76 -20.29
C MET A 83 6.26 15.16 -21.51
N ASP A 84 6.85 15.15 -22.69
CA ASP A 84 6.13 15.46 -23.93
C ASP A 84 5.01 14.47 -24.16
N GLY A 85 3.84 14.97 -24.57
CA GLY A 85 2.67 14.13 -24.80
C GLY A 85 1.86 13.78 -23.54
N THR A 86 2.31 14.16 -22.33
CA THR A 86 1.51 13.98 -21.10
C THR A 86 0.18 14.73 -21.19
N GLN A 87 -0.90 14.07 -20.81
CA GLN A 87 -2.23 14.68 -20.73
C GLN A 87 -2.25 15.90 -19.81
N TYR A 88 -3.06 16.92 -20.12
CA TYR A 88 -3.10 18.16 -19.35
C TYR A 88 -3.56 17.97 -17.89
N GLY A 89 -4.51 17.05 -17.64
CA GLY A 89 -4.96 16.74 -16.28
C GLY A 89 -3.90 16.13 -15.39
N GLY A 90 -2.83 15.55 -15.98
CA GLY A 90 -1.73 14.93 -15.24
C GLY A 90 -1.03 15.84 -14.27
N PHE A 91 -0.99 17.17 -14.54
CA PHE A 91 -0.39 18.15 -13.62
C PHE A 91 -1.01 18.11 -12.22
N ASN A 92 -2.32 18.34 -12.14
CA ASN A 92 -3.01 18.38 -10.85
C ASN A 92 -3.01 17.02 -10.18
N VAL A 93 -3.24 15.94 -10.93
CA VAL A 93 -3.28 14.58 -10.39
C VAL A 93 -1.94 14.17 -9.80
N ALA A 94 -0.81 14.46 -10.46
CA ALA A 94 0.52 14.18 -9.94
C ALA A 94 0.79 14.98 -8.64
N LEU A 95 0.44 16.27 -8.62
CA LEU A 95 0.61 17.13 -7.46
C LEU A 95 -0.22 16.65 -6.26
N ASP A 96 -1.49 16.32 -6.49
CA ASP A 96 -2.39 15.81 -5.44
C ASP A 96 -1.89 14.50 -4.85
N LYS A 97 -1.40 13.57 -5.70
CA LYS A 97 -0.80 12.30 -5.25
C LYS A 97 0.45 12.52 -4.42
N ALA A 98 1.36 13.41 -4.87
CA ALA A 98 2.57 13.77 -4.13
C ALA A 98 2.23 14.35 -2.77
N THR A 99 1.36 15.34 -2.74
CA THR A 99 0.89 16.05 -1.54
C THR A 99 0.25 15.08 -0.56
N SER A 100 -0.66 14.22 -1.03
CA SER A 100 -1.29 13.21 -0.19
C SER A 100 -0.27 12.27 0.44
N SER A 101 0.71 11.78 -0.35
CA SER A 101 1.73 10.86 0.16
C SER A 101 2.61 11.49 1.25
N ALA A 102 2.97 12.76 1.10
CA ALA A 102 3.76 13.51 2.07
C ALA A 102 2.99 13.82 3.35
N LEU A 103 1.80 14.42 3.23
CA LEU A 103 0.99 14.85 4.39
C LEU A 103 0.55 13.68 5.26
N PHE A 104 0.18 12.55 4.66
CA PHE A 104 -0.28 11.37 5.38
C PHE A 104 0.82 10.33 5.63
N ARG A 105 2.04 10.57 5.18
CA ARG A 105 3.25 9.73 5.39
C ARG A 105 3.03 8.27 4.99
N ARG A 106 2.27 8.05 3.90
CA ARG A 106 1.94 6.72 3.37
C ARG A 106 1.69 6.79 1.87
N PRO A 107 1.89 5.70 1.13
CA PRO A 107 1.56 5.67 -0.28
C PRO A 107 0.05 5.83 -0.50
N THR A 108 -0.35 6.43 -1.62
CA THR A 108 -1.76 6.62 -1.98
C THR A 108 -2.48 5.29 -2.20
N THR A 109 -1.75 4.21 -2.51
CA THR A 109 -2.27 2.83 -2.54
C THR A 109 -2.91 2.39 -1.22
N ALA A 110 -2.49 2.93 -0.07
CA ALA A 110 -3.09 2.62 1.22
C ALA A 110 -4.53 3.17 1.34
N PHE A 111 -4.80 4.34 0.72
CA PHE A 111 -6.15 4.90 0.65
C PHE A 111 -7.02 4.13 -0.35
N ASP A 112 -6.47 3.77 -1.51
CA ASP A 112 -7.14 2.92 -2.51
C ASP A 112 -7.56 1.58 -1.89
N ALA A 113 -6.66 0.90 -1.19
CA ALA A 113 -6.95 -0.35 -0.50
C ALA A 113 -8.04 -0.18 0.58
N GLY A 114 -7.98 0.92 1.34
CA GLY A 114 -9.02 1.23 2.33
C GLY A 114 -10.40 1.44 1.72
N LEU A 115 -10.49 2.18 0.60
CA LEU A 115 -11.76 2.36 -0.13
C LEU A 115 -12.28 1.04 -0.70
N LYS A 116 -11.44 0.21 -1.28
CA LYS A 116 -11.81 -1.13 -1.76
C LYS A 116 -12.31 -2.04 -0.64
N ALA A 117 -11.82 -1.83 0.59
CA ALA A 117 -12.29 -2.53 1.79
C ALA A 117 -13.55 -1.89 2.42
N GLY A 118 -14.16 -0.86 1.79
CA GLY A 118 -15.38 -0.22 2.25
C GLY A 118 -15.20 0.96 3.23
N ALA A 119 -13.97 1.43 3.46
CA ALA A 119 -13.70 2.57 4.34
C ALA A 119 -14.02 3.91 3.65
N THR A 120 -15.28 4.16 3.32
CA THR A 120 -15.74 5.34 2.56
C THR A 120 -15.49 6.68 3.28
N TYR A 121 -15.33 6.67 4.61
CA TYR A 121 -14.95 7.88 5.37
C TYR A 121 -13.62 8.49 4.91
N LEU A 122 -12.74 7.72 4.25
CA LEU A 122 -11.49 8.23 3.68
C LEU A 122 -11.72 9.33 2.64
N LEU A 123 -12.88 9.36 1.98
CA LEU A 123 -13.26 10.40 1.04
C LEU A 123 -13.49 11.77 1.72
N GLN A 124 -13.67 11.77 3.05
CA GLN A 124 -13.84 13.00 3.82
C GLN A 124 -12.50 13.60 4.27
N LEU A 125 -11.39 12.90 4.10
CA LEU A 125 -10.08 13.39 4.50
C LEU A 125 -9.58 14.44 3.51
N ARG A 126 -9.55 15.70 3.94
CA ARG A 126 -9.05 16.79 3.11
C ARG A 126 -7.58 16.56 2.73
N GLY A 127 -7.26 16.57 1.45
CA GLY A 127 -5.92 16.37 0.92
C GLY A 127 -5.51 14.90 0.78
N ALA A 128 -6.36 13.94 1.15
CA ALA A 128 -6.12 12.55 0.82
C ALA A 128 -6.49 12.27 -0.65
N ASN A 129 -5.60 11.59 -1.35
CA ASN A 129 -5.84 11.10 -2.71
C ASN A 129 -5.75 9.57 -2.71
N ALA A 130 -6.79 8.91 -3.21
CA ALA A 130 -6.86 7.45 -3.24
C ALA A 130 -6.48 6.85 -4.60
N VAL A 131 -5.96 7.66 -5.51
CA VAL A 131 -5.46 7.18 -6.79
C VAL A 131 -3.99 6.76 -6.63
N PRO A 132 -3.61 5.49 -6.95
CA PRO A 132 -2.23 5.02 -6.85
C PRO A 132 -1.25 5.87 -7.66
N GLY A 133 0.00 5.99 -7.21
CA GLY A 133 1.05 6.77 -7.86
C GLY A 133 1.61 7.91 -7.00
N GLY A 134 1.18 8.04 -5.74
CA GLY A 134 1.80 8.89 -4.72
C GLY A 134 2.62 8.05 -3.74
N VAL A 135 3.91 8.39 -3.54
CA VAL A 135 4.83 7.64 -2.68
C VAL A 135 5.64 8.58 -1.79
N PRO A 136 5.75 8.31 -0.47
CA PRO A 136 6.62 9.06 0.42
C PRO A 136 8.09 8.89 0.04
N ILE A 137 8.86 9.99 0.09
CA ILE A 137 10.32 9.95 -0.05
C ILE A 137 10.91 9.88 1.35
N VAL A 138 11.57 8.76 1.67
CA VAL A 138 12.09 8.48 3.02
C VAL A 138 13.59 8.20 2.96
N ILE A 139 14.36 8.96 3.73
CA ILE A 139 15.81 8.79 3.88
C ILE A 139 16.13 8.59 5.37
N ASN A 140 16.94 7.60 5.70
CA ASN A 140 17.31 7.25 7.08
C ASN A 140 16.11 7.15 8.03
N GLY A 141 15.00 6.57 7.54
CA GLY A 141 13.77 6.38 8.31
C GLY A 141 12.93 7.66 8.51
N LYS A 142 13.32 8.80 7.94
CA LYS A 142 12.59 10.08 8.03
C LYS A 142 11.99 10.46 6.69
N LEU A 143 10.75 10.94 6.69
CA LEU A 143 10.09 11.47 5.51
C LEU A 143 10.64 12.85 5.20
N ILE A 144 11.18 13.03 4.01
CA ILE A 144 11.74 14.30 3.51
C ILE A 144 10.88 14.95 2.43
N GLY A 145 9.87 14.24 1.91
CA GLY A 145 8.97 14.74 0.86
C GLY A 145 8.05 13.65 0.32
N GLY A 146 7.41 13.95 -0.79
CA GLY A 146 6.56 13.01 -1.54
C GLY A 146 6.75 13.15 -3.05
N ILE A 147 6.58 12.05 -3.77
CA ILE A 147 6.51 12.02 -5.23
C ILE A 147 5.10 11.61 -5.67
N GLY A 148 4.62 12.21 -6.74
CA GLY A 148 3.38 11.83 -7.41
C GLY A 148 3.55 11.74 -8.91
N ILE A 149 2.98 10.71 -9.50
CA ILE A 149 3.07 10.38 -10.92
C ILE A 149 1.68 10.30 -11.54
N SER A 150 1.56 10.81 -12.77
CA SER A 150 0.32 10.70 -13.53
C SER A 150 0.56 10.71 -15.03
N GLY A 151 0.22 9.60 -15.70
CA GLY A 151 0.32 9.45 -17.16
C GLY A 151 -0.09 8.06 -17.63
N GLY A 152 0.15 7.05 -16.81
CA GLY A 152 -0.27 5.68 -17.01
C GLY A 152 -1.56 5.31 -16.27
N ASN A 153 -1.77 4.02 -16.07
CA ASN A 153 -2.77 3.53 -15.12
C ASN A 153 -2.20 3.58 -13.68
N GLY A 154 -3.07 3.37 -12.67
CA GLY A 154 -2.65 3.50 -11.27
C GLY A 154 -1.52 2.56 -10.84
N ALA A 155 -1.40 1.36 -11.43
CA ALA A 155 -0.31 0.43 -11.11
C ALA A 155 1.01 0.89 -11.73
N GLU A 156 0.97 1.37 -12.98
CA GLU A 156 2.12 1.93 -13.70
C GLU A 156 2.61 3.20 -13.02
N ASP A 157 1.72 4.15 -12.74
CA ASP A 157 2.05 5.37 -12.00
C ASP A 157 2.73 5.06 -10.66
N ASN A 158 2.22 4.05 -9.93
CA ASN A 158 2.80 3.64 -8.66
C ASN A 158 4.19 3.00 -8.81
N GLN A 159 4.41 2.22 -9.88
CA GLN A 159 5.72 1.65 -10.19
C GLN A 159 6.75 2.75 -10.45
N VAL A 160 6.40 3.73 -11.28
CA VAL A 160 7.25 4.89 -11.59
C VAL A 160 7.55 5.71 -10.33
N ALA A 161 6.53 5.93 -9.47
CA ALA A 161 6.71 6.66 -8.22
C ALA A 161 7.67 5.95 -7.24
N ILE A 162 7.58 4.62 -7.14
CA ILE A 162 8.51 3.81 -6.32
C ILE A 162 9.93 3.92 -6.84
N ALA A 163 10.13 3.81 -8.16
CA ALA A 163 11.45 3.96 -8.78
C ALA A 163 12.03 5.35 -8.53
N GLY A 164 11.23 6.41 -8.66
CA GLY A 164 11.62 7.77 -8.33
C GLY A 164 12.05 7.92 -6.88
N ALA A 165 11.22 7.49 -5.92
CA ALA A 165 11.52 7.57 -4.49
C ALA A 165 12.80 6.78 -4.10
N ALA A 166 13.16 5.74 -4.85
CA ALA A 166 14.39 4.97 -4.66
C ALA A 166 15.65 5.68 -5.21
N GLY A 167 15.52 6.71 -6.03
CA GLY A 167 16.63 7.40 -6.69
C GLY A 167 17.60 8.14 -5.77
N LEU A 168 17.33 8.17 -4.45
CA LEU A 168 18.20 8.75 -3.41
C LEU A 168 18.88 7.70 -2.51
N LYS A 169 18.69 6.41 -2.79
CA LYS A 169 19.28 5.31 -1.99
C LYS A 169 20.63 4.88 -2.55
#